data_c28ad7e0ac05a38b232db15c962550a6
#
_entry.id   c28ad7e0ac05a38b232db15c962550a6
#
_cell.length_a   1.000
_cell.length_b   1.000
_cell.length_c   1.000
_cell.angle_alpha   90.00
_cell.angle_beta   90.00
_cell.angle_gamma   90.00
#
_symmetry.space_group_name_H-M   'P 1'
#
loop_
_entity.id
_entity.type
_entity.pdbx_description
1 polymer ?
#
loop_
_entity_poly.entity_id
_entity_poly.type
_entity_poly.pdbx_seq_one_letter_code
_entity_poly.pdbx_strand_id
1 'polypeptide(L)'
;MPTLSAQTRWAALKTFYARRGHFLVTNGPYALDKWSEREVVVTAFRDFTNPNGVGTYDRFAIPRRAFVARLTARGDRLEIAPEIERAERFLREYRIVREPLGKPVSDEDRADVPVCRYVIVGADGGVADAGLSREREGARLVVNLKGRLKPGAYTALVALGLRDNWVNAEVAVAQFRVEPAP
;
A
#
# COMPACT_ATOMS: atom_id res chain seq x y z
N MET A 1 8.59 -26.34 4.02
CA MET A 1 8.28 -26.71 5.42
C MET A 1 8.15 -28.22 5.49
N PRO A 2 8.76 -28.91 6.48
CA PRO A 2 8.60 -30.35 6.62
C PRO A 2 7.14 -30.70 6.91
N THR A 3 6.61 -31.68 6.19
CA THR A 3 5.22 -32.13 6.37
C THR A 3 5.16 -33.02 7.62
N LEU A 4 4.52 -32.53 8.67
CA LEU A 4 4.30 -33.31 9.90
C LEU A 4 3.41 -34.53 9.60
N SER A 5 3.74 -35.67 10.17
CA SER A 5 2.95 -36.90 10.03
C SER A 5 1.54 -36.73 10.63
N ALA A 6 0.58 -37.52 10.16
CA ALA A 6 -0.78 -37.49 10.70
C ALA A 6 -0.78 -37.84 12.20
N GLN A 7 0.03 -38.80 12.62
CA GLN A 7 0.16 -39.18 14.02
C GLN A 7 0.64 -38.01 14.91
N THR A 8 1.64 -37.26 14.45
CA THR A 8 2.15 -36.09 15.19
C THR A 8 1.07 -35.03 15.36
N ARG A 9 0.27 -34.79 14.32
CA ARG A 9 -0.85 -33.83 14.38
C ARG A 9 -1.94 -34.27 15.36
N TRP A 10 -2.32 -35.55 15.31
CA TRP A 10 -3.30 -36.09 16.25
C TRP A 10 -2.81 -36.08 17.71
N ALA A 11 -1.54 -36.37 17.95
CA ALA A 11 -0.93 -36.31 19.29
C ALA A 11 -0.97 -34.86 19.82
N ALA A 12 -0.62 -33.86 19.00
CA ALA A 12 -0.69 -32.44 19.35
C ALA A 12 -2.13 -32.01 19.68
N LEU A 13 -3.11 -32.45 18.90
CA LEU A 13 -4.52 -32.13 19.13
C LEU A 13 -5.04 -32.71 20.44
N LYS A 14 -4.72 -33.98 20.73
CA LYS A 14 -5.06 -34.63 22.02
C LYS A 14 -4.42 -33.90 23.22
N THR A 15 -3.15 -33.51 23.08
CA THR A 15 -2.46 -32.74 24.13
C THR A 15 -3.11 -31.38 24.34
N PHE A 16 -3.50 -30.70 23.28
CA PHE A 16 -4.22 -29.43 23.36
C PHE A 16 -5.53 -29.59 24.09
N TYR A 17 -6.36 -30.59 23.72
CA TYR A 17 -7.64 -30.85 24.37
C TYR A 17 -7.47 -31.22 25.85
N ALA A 18 -6.51 -32.08 26.19
CA ALA A 18 -6.22 -32.45 27.58
C ALA A 18 -5.83 -31.24 28.46
N ARG A 19 -5.17 -30.24 27.85
CA ARG A 19 -4.73 -29.03 28.54
C ARG A 19 -5.82 -27.98 28.65
N ARG A 20 -6.68 -27.84 27.64
CA ARG A 20 -7.64 -26.72 27.49
C ARG A 20 -9.11 -27.13 27.73
N GLY A 21 -9.44 -28.41 27.64
CA GLY A 21 -10.81 -28.90 27.74
C GLY A 21 -11.70 -28.64 26.52
N HIS A 22 -11.16 -28.00 25.46
CA HIS A 22 -11.86 -27.65 24.23
C HIS A 22 -10.89 -27.56 23.06
N PHE A 23 -11.44 -27.55 21.83
CA PHE A 23 -10.66 -27.38 20.59
C PHE A 23 -10.69 -25.95 20.03
N LEU A 24 -11.33 -25.03 20.72
CA LEU A 24 -11.43 -23.67 20.25
C LEU A 24 -10.09 -22.96 20.36
N VAL A 25 -9.53 -22.57 19.22
CA VAL A 25 -8.37 -21.72 19.11
C VAL A 25 -8.82 -20.34 18.65
N THR A 26 -8.61 -19.34 19.49
CA THR A 26 -8.89 -17.96 19.13
C THR A 26 -7.66 -17.32 18.51
N ASN A 27 -7.87 -16.42 17.57
CA ASN A 27 -6.82 -15.60 16.97
C ASN A 27 -6.73 -14.21 17.61
N GLY A 28 -7.43 -14.02 18.71
CA GLY A 28 -7.53 -12.74 19.40
C GLY A 28 -6.86 -12.73 20.78
N PRO A 29 -6.93 -11.58 21.47
CA PRO A 29 -6.30 -11.38 22.76
C PRO A 29 -7.04 -12.07 23.93
N TYR A 30 -8.03 -12.90 23.63
CA TYR A 30 -8.86 -13.56 24.63
C TYR A 30 -8.82 -15.09 24.46
N ALA A 31 -8.77 -15.80 25.57
CA ALA A 31 -8.94 -17.24 25.66
C ALA A 31 -10.33 -17.56 26.24
N LEU A 32 -10.95 -18.63 25.73
CA LEU A 32 -12.19 -19.13 26.32
C LEU A 32 -11.92 -19.67 27.72
N ASP A 33 -12.66 -19.19 28.73
CA ASP A 33 -12.61 -19.65 30.12
C ASP A 33 -13.79 -20.59 30.41
N LYS A 34 -15.02 -20.10 30.16
CA LYS A 34 -16.24 -20.88 30.36
C LYS A 34 -17.17 -20.75 29.19
N TRP A 35 -17.90 -21.81 28.94
CA TRP A 35 -18.98 -21.82 27.97
C TRP A 35 -20.22 -22.51 28.56
N SER A 36 -21.35 -21.89 28.32
CA SER A 36 -22.66 -22.49 28.52
C SER A 36 -23.62 -22.04 27.41
N GLU A 37 -24.83 -22.61 27.33
CA GLU A 37 -25.81 -22.18 26.33
C GLU A 37 -26.25 -20.72 26.46
N ARG A 38 -26.04 -20.10 27.61
CA ARG A 38 -26.49 -18.75 27.92
C ARG A 38 -25.36 -17.74 28.11
N GLU A 39 -24.14 -18.21 28.31
CA GLU A 39 -23.01 -17.35 28.68
C GLU A 39 -21.69 -17.87 28.11
N VAL A 40 -20.90 -16.96 27.59
CA VAL A 40 -19.50 -17.20 27.20
C VAL A 40 -18.61 -16.27 27.98
N VAL A 41 -17.74 -16.83 28.80
CA VAL A 41 -16.73 -16.08 29.56
C VAL A 41 -15.39 -16.23 28.88
N VAL A 42 -14.75 -15.11 28.59
CA VAL A 42 -13.41 -15.07 28.01
C VAL A 42 -12.47 -14.29 28.92
N THR A 43 -11.25 -14.77 29.06
CA THR A 43 -10.17 -14.10 29.80
C THR A 43 -9.16 -13.52 28.85
N ALA A 44 -8.58 -12.38 29.20
CA ALA A 44 -7.53 -11.77 28.42
C ALA A 44 -6.28 -12.67 28.39
N PHE A 45 -5.86 -13.04 27.19
CA PHE A 45 -4.62 -13.76 26.97
C PHE A 45 -3.46 -12.76 27.01
N ARG A 46 -2.78 -12.70 28.13
CA ARG A 46 -1.66 -11.76 28.34
C ARG A 46 -0.32 -12.45 28.09
N ASP A 47 -0.11 -12.85 26.85
CA ASP A 47 1.19 -13.37 26.42
C ASP A 47 2.05 -12.22 25.93
N PHE A 48 2.99 -11.81 26.73
CA PHE A 48 3.94 -10.73 26.40
C PHE A 48 5.04 -11.19 25.43
N THR A 49 5.04 -12.45 25.03
CA THR A 49 5.92 -12.94 23.96
C THR A 49 5.37 -12.66 22.58
N ASN A 50 4.11 -12.19 22.47
CA ASN A 50 3.56 -11.76 21.20
C ASN A 50 4.38 -10.58 20.68
N PRO A 51 4.97 -10.68 19.46
CA PRO A 51 5.80 -9.62 18.88
C PRO A 51 5.01 -8.34 18.56
N ASN A 52 3.68 -8.41 18.62
CA ASN A 52 2.81 -7.29 18.30
C ASN A 52 2.48 -6.50 19.57
N GLY A 53 3.18 -5.40 19.77
CA GLY A 53 2.89 -4.42 20.82
C GLY A 53 1.74 -3.47 20.44
N VAL A 54 1.40 -2.59 21.37
CA VAL A 54 0.47 -1.48 21.10
C VAL A 54 1.06 -0.60 20.01
N GLY A 55 0.28 -0.30 18.96
CA GLY A 55 0.71 0.51 17.83
C GLY A 55 1.43 -0.23 16.72
N THR A 56 1.72 -1.53 16.85
CA THR A 56 2.40 -2.30 15.78
C THR A 56 1.68 -2.22 14.44
N TYR A 57 0.37 -2.16 14.45
CA TYR A 57 -0.46 -2.11 13.24
C TYR A 57 -0.95 -0.72 12.87
N ASP A 58 -0.61 0.32 13.61
CA ASP A 58 -1.12 1.68 13.38
C ASP A 58 -0.83 2.16 11.96
N ARG A 59 0.33 1.83 11.41
CA ARG A 59 0.70 2.14 10.02
C ARG A 59 -0.18 1.44 8.97
N PHE A 60 -0.87 0.36 9.32
CA PHE A 60 -1.78 -0.37 8.44
C PHE A 60 -3.25 -0.06 8.71
N ALA A 61 -3.57 0.47 9.88
CA ALA A 61 -4.94 0.76 10.30
C ALA A 61 -5.56 1.89 9.45
N ILE A 62 -4.73 2.82 8.97
CA ILE A 62 -5.15 3.88 8.06
C ILE A 62 -4.25 3.80 6.84
N PRO A 63 -4.67 3.10 5.78
CA PRO A 63 -3.89 3.01 4.56
C PRO A 63 -3.74 4.38 3.94
N ARG A 64 -2.49 4.84 3.83
CA ARG A 64 -2.18 6.10 3.15
C ARG A 64 -2.31 5.90 1.65
N ARG A 65 -2.79 6.93 0.97
CA ARG A 65 -2.89 6.98 -0.49
C ARG A 65 -2.02 8.10 -1.05
N ALA A 66 -1.63 7.94 -2.30
CA ALA A 66 -0.98 8.99 -3.07
C ALA A 66 -1.88 9.43 -4.20
N PHE A 67 -1.82 10.71 -4.53
CA PHE A 67 -2.65 11.36 -5.55
C PHE A 67 -1.78 12.17 -6.50
N VAL A 68 -2.27 12.36 -7.72
CA VAL A 68 -1.68 13.24 -8.71
C VAL A 68 -2.32 14.62 -8.57
N ALA A 69 -1.66 15.56 -7.90
CA ALA A 69 -2.12 16.93 -7.83
C ALA A 69 -2.00 17.66 -9.18
N ARG A 70 -0.91 17.38 -9.90
CA ARG A 70 -0.68 17.92 -11.25
C ARG A 70 0.12 16.92 -12.08
N LEU A 71 -0.31 16.71 -13.30
CA LEU A 71 0.41 15.98 -14.33
C LEU A 71 0.76 16.94 -15.47
N THR A 72 2.05 17.04 -15.80
CA THR A 72 2.55 17.80 -16.95
C THR A 72 3.30 16.85 -17.86
N ALA A 73 2.91 16.80 -19.13
CA ALA A 73 3.59 16.03 -20.14
C ALA A 73 4.23 16.98 -21.16
N ARG A 74 5.52 16.85 -21.38
CA ARG A 74 6.28 17.68 -22.33
C ARG A 74 7.25 16.82 -23.10
N GLY A 75 7.03 16.73 -24.42
CA GLY A 75 7.90 15.96 -25.29
C GLY A 75 8.04 14.51 -24.83
N ASP A 76 9.21 14.15 -24.35
CA ASP A 76 9.58 12.81 -23.91
C ASP A 76 9.61 12.65 -22.38
N ARG A 77 8.92 13.54 -21.63
CA ARG A 77 8.99 13.56 -20.18
C ARG A 77 7.61 13.82 -19.55
N LEU A 78 7.28 13.04 -18.51
CA LEU A 78 6.17 13.33 -17.62
C LEU A 78 6.70 13.83 -16.29
N GLU A 79 6.13 14.93 -15.80
CA GLU A 79 6.36 15.47 -14.46
C GLU A 79 5.08 15.38 -13.66
N ILE A 80 5.16 14.76 -12.51
CA ILE A 80 4.03 14.51 -11.63
C ILE A 80 4.30 15.24 -10.31
N ALA A 81 3.38 16.11 -9.90
CA ALA A 81 3.37 16.66 -8.55
C ALA A 81 2.47 15.78 -7.68
N PRO A 82 3.04 14.98 -6.77
CA PRO A 82 2.28 14.09 -5.94
C PRO A 82 1.78 14.77 -4.67
N GLU A 83 0.62 14.34 -4.19
CA GLU A 83 0.12 14.57 -2.84
C GLU A 83 0.01 13.22 -2.12
N ILE A 84 0.18 13.23 -0.82
CA ILE A 84 0.01 12.06 0.05
C ILE A 84 -1.03 12.33 1.11
N GLU A 85 -1.78 11.30 1.47
CA GLU A 85 -2.64 11.35 2.65
C GLU A 85 -1.82 11.20 3.92
N ARG A 86 -2.11 12.06 4.88
CA ARG A 86 -1.63 11.95 6.25
C ARG A 86 -2.81 11.91 7.21
N ALA A 87 -2.77 10.99 8.15
CA ALA A 87 -3.71 10.99 9.25
C ALA A 87 -3.14 11.81 10.40
N GLU A 88 -3.80 12.90 10.71
CA GLU A 88 -3.54 13.69 11.91
C GLU A 88 -4.45 13.20 13.02
N ARG A 89 -3.87 12.88 14.17
CA ARG A 89 -4.63 12.50 15.36
C ARG A 89 -4.63 13.67 16.35
N PHE A 90 -5.82 14.13 16.68
CA PHE A 90 -6.01 15.08 17.77
C PHE A 90 -6.98 14.49 18.80
N LEU A 91 -6.47 14.16 19.97
CA LEU A 91 -7.21 13.49 21.05
C LEU A 91 -7.85 12.16 20.56
N ARG A 92 -9.16 12.15 20.37
CA ARG A 92 -9.94 10.98 19.90
C ARG A 92 -10.39 11.09 18.44
N GLU A 93 -10.05 12.18 17.78
CA GLU A 93 -10.44 12.43 16.39
C GLU A 93 -9.27 12.16 15.45
N TYR A 94 -9.60 11.66 14.27
CA TYR A 94 -8.68 11.52 13.17
C TYR A 94 -9.12 12.44 12.04
N ARG A 95 -8.18 13.23 11.54
CA ARG A 95 -8.37 14.04 10.36
C ARG A 95 -7.44 13.53 9.27
N ILE A 96 -8.01 13.23 8.10
CA ILE A 96 -7.22 12.88 6.92
C ILE A 96 -7.00 14.16 6.13
N VAL A 97 -5.74 14.52 5.93
CA VAL A 97 -5.33 15.68 5.13
C VAL A 97 -4.51 15.22 3.94
N ARG A 98 -4.61 15.96 2.82
CA ARG A 98 -3.74 15.78 1.66
C ARG A 98 -2.67 16.86 1.69
N GLU A 99 -1.43 16.46 1.59
CA GLU A 99 -0.28 17.35 1.60
C GLU A 99 0.61 17.08 0.39
N PRO A 100 1.19 18.13 -0.22
CA PRO A 100 2.21 17.94 -1.24
C PRO A 100 3.37 17.09 -0.73
N LEU A 101 3.91 16.22 -1.57
CA LEU A 101 5.08 15.43 -1.23
C LEU A 101 6.26 16.38 -0.97
N GLY A 102 6.61 16.55 0.31
CA GLY A 102 7.74 17.37 0.74
C GLY A 102 9.09 16.75 0.36
N LYS A 103 10.18 17.44 0.68
CA LYS A 103 11.51 16.83 0.67
C LYS A 103 11.57 15.81 1.82
N PRO A 104 12.16 14.61 1.61
CA PRO A 104 12.31 13.66 2.69
C PRO A 104 13.22 14.22 3.78
N VAL A 105 12.72 14.28 4.99
CA VAL A 105 13.45 14.79 6.17
C VAL A 105 13.94 13.62 7.04
N SER A 106 13.26 12.46 6.93
CA SER A 106 13.55 11.25 7.70
C SER A 106 13.64 10.02 6.81
N ASP A 107 14.10 8.90 7.36
CA ASP A 107 14.11 7.61 6.66
C ASP A 107 12.66 7.09 6.43
N GLU A 108 11.73 7.43 7.29
CA GLU A 108 10.30 7.16 7.10
C GLU A 108 9.73 7.91 5.89
N ASP A 109 10.10 9.17 5.72
CA ASP A 109 9.69 9.97 4.56
C ASP A 109 10.30 9.44 3.25
N ARG A 110 11.49 8.84 3.32
CA ARG A 110 12.11 8.17 2.16
C ARG A 110 11.38 6.88 1.78
N ALA A 111 10.86 6.15 2.77
CA ALA A 111 10.04 4.96 2.55
C ALA A 111 8.66 5.32 1.99
N ASP A 112 8.19 6.54 2.19
CA ASP A 112 6.89 7.05 1.74
C ASP A 112 6.95 7.72 0.36
N VAL A 113 7.91 7.36 -0.48
CA VAL A 113 7.95 7.82 -1.87
C VAL A 113 6.89 7.07 -2.69
N PRO A 114 5.95 7.79 -3.32
CA PRO A 114 4.97 7.16 -4.19
C PRO A 114 5.63 6.48 -5.39
N VAL A 115 5.03 5.39 -5.84
CA VAL A 115 5.37 4.73 -7.11
C VAL A 115 4.41 5.23 -8.17
N CYS A 116 4.93 5.72 -9.27
CA CYS A 116 4.15 6.10 -10.43
C CYS A 116 3.96 4.88 -11.34
N ARG A 117 2.73 4.48 -11.57
CA ARG A 117 2.36 3.57 -12.66
C ARG A 117 1.84 4.40 -13.81
N TYR A 118 2.35 4.15 -15.02
CA TYR A 118 1.92 4.88 -16.20
C TYR A 118 1.64 3.96 -17.38
N VAL A 119 0.76 4.42 -18.25
CA VAL A 119 0.46 3.83 -19.55
C VAL A 119 0.41 4.98 -20.57
N ILE A 120 1.14 4.82 -21.66
CA ILE A 120 1.14 5.76 -22.78
C ILE A 120 0.36 5.12 -23.92
N VAL A 121 -0.67 5.78 -24.37
CA VAL A 121 -1.54 5.33 -25.46
C VAL A 121 -1.31 6.20 -26.70
N GLY A 122 -1.09 5.58 -27.83
CA GLY A 122 -0.96 6.25 -29.11
C GLY A 122 -2.31 6.73 -29.67
N ALA A 123 -2.26 7.53 -30.73
CA ALA A 123 -3.45 8.03 -31.41
C ALA A 123 -4.33 6.91 -32.01
N ASP A 124 -3.75 5.76 -32.27
CA ASP A 124 -4.42 4.53 -32.74
C ASP A 124 -5.12 3.73 -31.62
N GLY A 125 -5.01 4.19 -30.38
CA GLY A 125 -5.52 3.49 -29.19
C GLY A 125 -4.61 2.36 -28.69
N GLY A 126 -3.50 2.09 -29.36
CA GLY A 126 -2.53 1.09 -28.95
C GLY A 126 -1.66 1.57 -27.78
N VAL A 127 -1.22 0.64 -26.92
CA VAL A 127 -0.26 0.95 -25.86
C VAL A 127 1.12 1.10 -26.45
N ALA A 128 1.67 2.32 -26.41
CA ALA A 128 2.99 2.64 -26.93
C ALA A 128 4.09 2.37 -25.89
N ASP A 129 3.82 2.59 -24.61
CA ASP A 129 4.71 2.32 -23.49
C ASP A 129 3.94 2.18 -22.20
N ALA A 130 4.47 1.42 -21.24
CA ALA A 130 3.90 1.30 -19.90
C ALA A 130 4.98 0.89 -18.89
N GLY A 131 4.83 1.29 -17.65
CA GLY A 131 5.80 0.91 -16.63
C GLY A 131 5.53 1.50 -15.26
N LEU A 132 6.56 1.36 -14.43
CA LEU A 132 6.64 1.93 -13.09
C LEU A 132 7.84 2.87 -13.02
N SER A 133 7.68 4.01 -12.39
CA SER A 133 8.78 4.93 -12.07
C SER A 133 8.75 5.30 -10.59
N ARG A 134 9.95 5.36 -10.02
CA ARG A 134 10.23 5.91 -8.68
C ARG A 134 11.21 7.09 -8.77
N GLU A 135 11.55 7.48 -10.01
CA GLU A 135 12.48 8.60 -10.22
C GLU A 135 11.89 9.88 -9.65
N ARG A 136 12.72 10.61 -8.94
CA ARG A 136 12.32 11.82 -8.24
C ARG A 136 13.29 12.95 -8.47
N GLU A 137 12.75 14.11 -8.78
CA GLU A 137 13.48 15.37 -8.84
C GLU A 137 12.86 16.39 -7.86
N GLY A 138 13.50 16.58 -6.73
CA GLY A 138 12.95 17.40 -5.65
C GLY A 138 11.64 16.84 -5.10
N ALA A 139 10.56 17.60 -5.22
CA ALA A 139 9.22 17.22 -4.79
C ALA A 139 8.37 16.57 -5.91
N ARG A 140 8.94 16.31 -7.08
CA ARG A 140 8.22 15.75 -8.23
C ARG A 140 8.69 14.34 -8.54
N LEU A 141 7.76 13.52 -9.02
CA LEU A 141 8.09 12.27 -9.68
C LEU A 141 8.27 12.52 -11.17
N VAL A 142 9.16 11.76 -11.78
CA VAL A 142 9.51 11.91 -13.19
C VAL A 142 9.41 10.57 -13.90
N VAL A 143 8.87 10.60 -15.11
CA VAL A 143 8.95 9.48 -16.04
C VAL A 143 9.70 9.97 -17.28
N ASN A 144 10.85 9.38 -17.53
CA ASN A 144 11.65 9.67 -18.72
C ASN A 144 11.24 8.71 -19.84
N LEU A 145 10.73 9.26 -20.94
CA LEU A 145 10.26 8.53 -22.12
C LEU A 145 11.20 8.71 -23.32
N LYS A 146 12.38 9.35 -23.10
CA LYS A 146 13.33 9.67 -24.16
C LYS A 146 13.75 8.43 -24.96
N GLY A 147 13.60 8.49 -26.27
CA GLY A 147 13.92 7.39 -27.17
C GLY A 147 12.96 6.19 -27.11
N ARG A 148 11.91 6.26 -26.31
CA ARG A 148 10.93 5.18 -26.13
C ARG A 148 9.69 5.36 -27.01
N LEU A 149 9.41 6.60 -27.40
CA LEU A 149 8.26 6.96 -28.23
C LEU A 149 8.73 7.50 -29.58
N LYS A 150 7.96 7.18 -30.62
CA LYS A 150 8.12 7.77 -31.94
C LYS A 150 7.46 9.15 -31.97
N PRO A 151 7.82 10.02 -32.94
CA PRO A 151 7.09 11.28 -33.14
C PRO A 151 5.59 11.02 -33.35
N GLY A 152 4.74 11.76 -32.62
CA GLY A 152 3.31 11.55 -32.68
C GLY A 152 2.55 12.13 -31.49
N ALA A 153 1.23 11.97 -31.50
CA ALA A 153 0.34 12.39 -30.42
C ALA A 153 0.06 11.21 -29.48
N TYR A 154 0.07 11.46 -28.19
CA TYR A 154 -0.07 10.46 -27.15
C TYR A 154 -0.97 10.95 -26.00
N THR A 155 -1.55 9.99 -25.31
CA THR A 155 -2.26 10.19 -24.04
C THR A 155 -1.54 9.41 -22.95
N ALA A 156 -1.11 10.12 -21.91
CA ALA A 156 -0.56 9.51 -20.72
C ALA A 156 -1.66 9.29 -19.68
N LEU A 157 -1.74 8.09 -19.14
CA LEU A 157 -2.55 7.69 -17.98
C LEU A 157 -1.57 7.43 -16.83
N VAL A 158 -1.75 8.11 -15.71
CA VAL A 158 -0.84 8.01 -14.57
C VAL A 158 -1.63 7.78 -13.29
N ALA A 159 -1.21 6.81 -12.51
CA ALA A 159 -1.71 6.56 -11.17
C ALA A 159 -0.56 6.48 -10.16
N LEU A 160 -0.80 6.90 -8.94
CA LEU A 160 0.18 6.82 -7.85
C LEU A 160 -0.26 5.81 -6.81
N GLY A 161 0.67 4.95 -6.41
CA GLY A 161 0.53 4.05 -5.26
C GLY A 161 1.55 4.39 -4.19
N LEU A 162 1.18 4.21 -2.93
CA LEU A 162 2.07 4.44 -1.81
C LEU A 162 2.18 3.14 -1.00
N ARG A 163 3.41 2.64 -0.78
CA ARG A 163 3.67 1.39 -0.06
C ARG A 163 2.83 0.21 -0.59
N ASP A 164 2.77 0.05 -1.91
CA ASP A 164 1.98 -0.98 -2.60
C ASP A 164 0.45 -0.88 -2.41
N ASN A 165 -0.03 0.23 -1.84
CA ASN A 165 -1.45 0.52 -1.78
C ASN A 165 -1.94 1.18 -3.08
N TRP A 166 -2.68 0.41 -3.87
CA TRP A 166 -3.31 0.82 -5.12
C TRP A 166 -4.84 0.89 -5.01
N VAL A 167 -5.38 0.78 -3.81
CA VAL A 167 -6.82 0.82 -3.58
C VAL A 167 -7.34 2.22 -3.90
N ASN A 168 -8.32 2.29 -4.80
CA ASN A 168 -8.92 3.54 -5.27
C ASN A 168 -7.89 4.56 -5.78
N ALA A 169 -6.85 4.10 -6.48
CA ALA A 169 -5.90 5.00 -7.13
C ALA A 169 -6.62 5.86 -8.17
N GLU A 170 -6.49 7.16 -8.04
CA GLU A 170 -7.01 8.12 -9.02
C GLU A 170 -6.09 8.12 -10.26
N VAL A 171 -6.70 8.07 -11.45
CA VAL A 171 -5.96 8.12 -12.71
C VAL A 171 -5.99 9.54 -13.24
N ALA A 172 -4.82 10.15 -13.35
CA ALA A 172 -4.65 11.41 -14.05
C ALA A 172 -4.35 11.19 -15.53
N VAL A 173 -4.86 12.06 -16.37
CA VAL A 173 -4.73 11.97 -17.83
C VAL A 173 -4.11 13.23 -18.37
N ALA A 174 -3.12 13.10 -19.26
CA ALA A 174 -2.54 14.23 -19.99
C ALA A 174 -2.30 13.86 -21.45
N GLN A 175 -2.62 14.78 -22.35
CA GLN A 175 -2.28 14.64 -23.77
C GLN A 175 -0.99 15.40 -24.06
N PHE A 176 -0.15 14.84 -24.91
CA PHE A 176 1.11 15.45 -25.31
C PHE A 176 1.54 15.01 -26.71
N ARG A 177 2.54 15.67 -27.23
CA ARG A 177 3.12 15.36 -28.52
C ARG A 177 4.63 15.19 -28.40
N VAL A 178 5.14 14.20 -29.08
CA VAL A 178 6.58 13.99 -29.25
C VAL A 178 6.95 14.52 -30.63
N GLU A 179 7.83 15.51 -30.67
CA GLU A 179 8.34 16.10 -31.91
C GLU A 179 9.41 15.21 -32.54
N PRO A 180 9.59 15.23 -33.87
CA PRO A 180 10.74 14.61 -34.50
C PRO A 180 12.04 15.17 -33.93
N ALA A 181 13.05 14.32 -33.78
CA ALA A 181 14.38 14.80 -33.45
C ALA A 181 14.89 15.72 -34.58
N PRO A 182 15.54 16.85 -34.26
CA PRO A 182 16.09 17.78 -35.24
C PRO A 182 17.15 17.11 -36.13
#